data_3a73214d41f95cbcd87c6747652b3fdc
#
_entry.id   3a73214d41f95cbcd87c6747652b3fdc
#
_cell.length_a   1.000
_cell.length_b   1.000
_cell.length_c   1.000
_cell.angle_alpha   90.00
_cell.angle_beta   90.00
_cell.angle_gamma   90.00
#
_symmetry.space_group_name_H-M   'P 1'
#
loop_
_entity.id
_entity.type
_entity.pdbx_description
1 polymer ?
#
loop_
_entity_poly.entity_id
_entity_poly.type
_entity_poly.pdbx_seq_one_letter_code
_entity_poly.pdbx_strand_id
1 'polypeptide(L)'
;EQEDYDAMPAIFQKYNIKYVLLNGGNGTMDTCGKIYAACKSSGVTVAGIPKTIDNDIYGTDVTFGFQSAINIATETIDCIHTTAASHNRVFIVEVMGHKVGWLTLYAGVAGGADIILLPEIPYDIDKVVDAIHKRTKDGKGFTILAVAEGAISKDDAQLTKKQYKAKVASRRYPSVSYEIADQIQEKCGVEVRVAVPGHTQRGGSPCPYDRVLCTRLGSAAAQAIMDGKFGCMIAMINNKTKCVPLGEVAGKLKTVDPDSQMIQEAKRIGISFGD
;
A
#
# COMPACT_ATOMS: atom_id res chain seq x y z
N GLU A 1 -24.89 -5.48 -6.66
CA GLU A 1 -25.18 -5.08 -8.07
C GLU A 1 -25.96 -3.75 -8.07
N GLN A 2 -26.37 -3.21 -9.23
CA GLN A 2 -27.03 -1.90 -9.29
C GLN A 2 -28.38 -1.91 -8.54
N GLU A 3 -29.14 -3.00 -8.65
CA GLU A 3 -30.40 -3.21 -7.95
C GLU A 3 -30.28 -3.06 -6.42
N ASP A 4 -29.15 -3.46 -5.85
CA ASP A 4 -28.90 -3.34 -4.41
C ASP A 4 -28.79 -1.85 -4.00
N TYR A 5 -28.11 -1.04 -4.83
CA TYR A 5 -28.00 0.40 -4.56
C TYR A 5 -29.34 1.14 -4.75
N ASP A 6 -30.15 0.71 -5.72
CA ASP A 6 -31.46 1.30 -6.00
C ASP A 6 -32.47 1.03 -4.86
N ALA A 7 -32.30 -0.09 -4.13
CA ALA A 7 -33.12 -0.43 -2.97
C ALA A 7 -32.72 0.32 -1.68
N MET A 8 -31.47 0.80 -1.57
CA MET A 8 -30.95 1.42 -0.33
C MET A 8 -31.75 2.63 0.16
N PRO A 9 -32.20 3.60 -0.68
CA PRO A 9 -32.98 4.73 -0.21
C PRO A 9 -34.23 4.34 0.57
N ALA A 10 -34.97 3.34 0.08
CA ALA A 10 -36.18 2.83 0.73
C ALA A 10 -35.86 2.13 2.07
N ILE A 11 -34.75 1.41 2.13
CA ILE A 11 -34.27 0.76 3.36
C ILE A 11 -33.88 1.81 4.39
N PHE A 12 -33.11 2.82 4.01
CA PHE A 12 -32.70 3.90 4.90
C PHE A 12 -33.90 4.69 5.44
N GLN A 13 -34.87 4.96 4.59
CA GLN A 13 -36.12 5.61 5.00
C GLN A 13 -36.91 4.74 5.98
N LYS A 14 -37.05 3.43 5.72
CA LYS A 14 -37.73 2.47 6.61
C LYS A 14 -37.14 2.46 8.01
N TYR A 15 -35.82 2.56 8.13
CA TYR A 15 -35.11 2.57 9.42
C TYR A 15 -34.80 3.97 9.95
N ASN A 16 -35.32 5.03 9.33
CA ASN A 16 -35.08 6.44 9.69
C ASN A 16 -33.58 6.78 9.75
N ILE A 17 -32.76 6.15 8.86
CA ILE A 17 -31.34 6.43 8.73
C ILE A 17 -31.18 7.72 7.91
N LYS A 18 -30.52 8.72 8.49
CA LYS A 18 -30.28 10.01 7.86
C LYS A 18 -28.83 10.21 7.46
N TYR A 19 -27.91 9.51 8.12
CA TYR A 19 -26.48 9.66 7.94
C TYR A 19 -25.81 8.28 7.78
N VAL A 20 -24.94 8.14 6.79
CA VAL A 20 -24.17 6.94 6.53
C VAL A 20 -22.70 7.32 6.42
N LEU A 21 -21.87 6.80 7.35
CA LEU A 21 -20.42 6.95 7.33
C LEU A 21 -19.79 5.61 7.00
N LEU A 22 -19.02 5.55 5.91
CA LEU A 22 -18.31 4.35 5.50
C LEU A 22 -16.81 4.49 5.76
N ASN A 23 -16.29 3.60 6.59
CA ASN A 23 -14.85 3.48 6.84
C ASN A 23 -14.28 2.35 6.00
N GLY A 24 -13.32 2.61 5.12
CA GLY A 24 -12.70 1.54 4.35
C GLY A 24 -11.72 1.99 3.29
N GLY A 25 -11.23 1.03 2.51
CA GLY A 25 -10.29 1.23 1.43
C GLY A 25 -10.94 1.70 0.12
N ASN A 26 -10.21 1.60 -0.99
CA ASN A 26 -10.67 2.05 -2.31
C ASN A 26 -12.03 1.48 -2.73
N GLY A 27 -12.25 0.18 -2.58
CA GLY A 27 -13.55 -0.42 -2.89
C GLY A 27 -14.70 0.15 -2.03
N THR A 28 -14.42 0.53 -0.78
CA THR A 28 -15.40 1.20 0.09
C THR A 28 -15.68 2.63 -0.38
N MET A 29 -14.66 3.36 -0.86
CA MET A 29 -14.86 4.71 -1.40
C MET A 29 -15.69 4.68 -2.69
N ASP A 30 -15.47 3.69 -3.56
CA ASP A 30 -16.31 3.45 -4.76
C ASP A 30 -17.76 3.15 -4.36
N THR A 31 -17.95 2.28 -3.37
CA THR A 31 -19.28 1.97 -2.81
C THR A 31 -19.92 3.20 -2.20
N CYS A 32 -19.17 4.01 -1.46
CA CYS A 32 -19.65 5.27 -0.87
C CYS A 32 -20.16 6.23 -1.96
N GLY A 33 -19.45 6.35 -3.06
CA GLY A 33 -19.86 7.16 -4.22
C GLY A 33 -21.17 6.66 -4.85
N LYS A 34 -21.33 5.34 -5.01
CA LYS A 34 -22.55 4.72 -5.55
C LYS A 34 -23.76 4.93 -4.62
N ILE A 35 -23.58 4.71 -3.31
CA ILE A 35 -24.64 4.92 -2.31
C ILE A 35 -25.04 6.40 -2.30
N TYR A 36 -24.05 7.31 -2.33
CA TYR A 36 -24.34 8.75 -2.40
C TYR A 36 -25.17 9.11 -3.63
N ALA A 37 -24.81 8.58 -4.81
CA ALA A 37 -25.54 8.82 -6.04
C ALA A 37 -26.98 8.30 -5.97
N ALA A 38 -27.20 7.08 -5.45
CA ALA A 38 -28.52 6.48 -5.27
C ALA A 38 -29.38 7.24 -4.26
N CYS A 39 -28.77 7.76 -3.19
CA CYS A 39 -29.47 8.44 -2.08
C CYS A 39 -29.61 9.95 -2.27
N LYS A 40 -29.12 10.53 -3.36
CA LYS A 40 -29.08 12.00 -3.56
C LYS A 40 -30.41 12.70 -3.39
N SER A 41 -31.52 12.06 -3.77
CA SER A 41 -32.88 12.61 -3.66
C SER A 41 -33.61 12.18 -2.37
N SER A 42 -33.07 11.27 -1.58
CA SER A 42 -33.72 10.69 -0.40
C SER A 42 -33.46 11.47 0.89
N GLY A 43 -32.63 12.52 0.86
CA GLY A 43 -32.23 13.27 2.05
C GLY A 43 -31.25 12.52 2.96
N VAL A 44 -30.71 11.37 2.53
CA VAL A 44 -29.69 10.61 3.26
C VAL A 44 -28.30 11.16 2.95
N THR A 45 -27.56 11.47 3.98
CA THR A 45 -26.20 11.98 3.92
C THR A 45 -25.20 10.84 3.90
N VAL A 46 -24.24 10.87 2.97
CA VAL A 46 -23.21 9.84 2.84
C VAL A 46 -21.84 10.49 2.83
N ALA A 47 -20.93 9.98 3.66
CA ALA A 47 -19.52 10.38 3.68
C ALA A 47 -18.60 9.18 3.90
N GLY A 48 -17.37 9.28 3.37
CA GLY A 48 -16.34 8.27 3.49
C GLY A 48 -15.22 8.69 4.43
N ILE A 49 -14.58 7.72 5.08
CA ILE A 49 -13.37 7.91 5.88
C ILE A 49 -12.30 6.90 5.43
N PRO A 50 -11.08 7.35 5.06
CA PRO A 50 -10.10 6.51 4.37
C PRO A 50 -9.36 5.58 5.33
N LYS A 51 -9.73 4.29 5.36
CA LYS A 51 -9.16 3.23 6.19
C LYS A 51 -8.52 2.15 5.33
N THR A 52 -7.21 2.18 5.23
CA THR A 52 -6.41 1.11 4.61
C THR A 52 -4.96 1.21 5.07
N ILE A 53 -4.28 0.07 5.14
CA ILE A 53 -2.83 0.03 5.37
C ILE A 53 -2.04 0.37 4.10
N ASP A 54 -2.65 0.29 2.92
CA ASP A 54 -1.98 0.42 1.62
C ASP A 54 -1.68 1.88 1.25
N ASN A 55 -2.33 2.86 1.91
CA ASN A 55 -2.23 4.29 1.61
C ASN A 55 -2.52 4.66 0.15
N ASP A 56 -3.41 3.90 -0.48
CA ASP A 56 -3.68 3.91 -1.91
C ASP A 56 -4.92 4.73 -2.32
N ILE A 57 -5.57 5.41 -1.37
CA ILE A 57 -6.78 6.22 -1.65
C ILE A 57 -6.38 7.59 -2.16
N TYR A 58 -6.85 7.92 -3.36
CA TYR A 58 -6.63 9.22 -3.96
C TYR A 58 -7.31 10.35 -3.15
N GLY A 59 -6.69 11.53 -3.13
CA GLY A 59 -7.27 12.73 -2.48
C GLY A 59 -7.01 12.84 -0.97
N THR A 60 -6.17 11.97 -0.40
CA THR A 60 -5.68 12.11 0.98
C THR A 60 -4.18 11.84 1.07
N ASP A 61 -3.46 12.57 1.90
CA ASP A 61 -2.03 12.35 2.10
C ASP A 61 -1.77 11.03 2.82
N VAL A 62 -2.63 10.68 3.77
CA VAL A 62 -2.47 9.48 4.61
C VAL A 62 -3.80 8.83 4.92
N THR A 63 -3.79 7.50 4.97
CA THR A 63 -4.91 6.68 5.44
C THR A 63 -4.58 6.09 6.81
N PHE A 64 -5.58 5.95 7.69
CA PHE A 64 -5.31 5.35 8.98
C PHE A 64 -5.19 3.82 8.89
N GLY A 65 -4.25 3.28 9.67
CA GLY A 65 -3.73 1.92 9.57
C GLY A 65 -2.37 1.84 8.86
N PHE A 66 -2.03 2.80 8.00
CA PHE A 66 -0.78 2.82 7.24
C PHE A 66 0.45 2.92 8.16
N GLN A 67 0.47 3.86 9.09
CA GLN A 67 1.62 4.04 10.01
C GLN A 67 1.80 2.85 10.95
N SER A 68 0.71 2.25 11.41
CA SER A 68 0.77 1.04 12.23
C SER A 68 1.35 -0.15 11.46
N ALA A 69 0.98 -0.29 10.19
CA ALA A 69 1.50 -1.35 9.33
C ALA A 69 2.98 -1.12 8.97
N ILE A 70 3.42 0.13 8.77
CA ILE A 70 4.83 0.48 8.60
C ILE A 70 5.64 -0.01 9.81
N ASN A 71 5.18 0.26 11.03
CA ASN A 71 5.89 -0.16 12.25
C ASN A 71 6.11 -1.67 12.28
N ILE A 72 5.07 -2.46 11.97
CA ILE A 72 5.16 -3.93 11.97
C ILE A 72 6.09 -4.44 10.86
N ALA A 73 6.00 -3.86 9.66
CA ALA A 73 6.87 -4.24 8.55
C ALA A 73 8.34 -3.86 8.82
N THR A 74 8.58 -2.69 9.42
CA THR A 74 9.93 -2.24 9.82
C THR A 74 10.50 -3.15 10.90
N GLU A 75 9.73 -3.49 11.95
CA GLU A 75 10.15 -4.43 12.99
C GLU A 75 10.54 -5.80 12.41
N THR A 76 9.81 -6.27 11.39
CA THR A 76 10.17 -7.51 10.69
C THR A 76 11.52 -7.37 9.99
N ILE A 77 11.78 -6.25 9.32
CA ILE A 77 13.09 -5.98 8.66
C ILE A 77 14.20 -5.92 9.70
N ASP A 78 14.00 -5.23 10.81
CA ASP A 78 14.95 -5.13 11.93
C ASP A 78 15.31 -6.50 12.51
N CYS A 79 14.32 -7.37 12.71
CA CYS A 79 14.55 -8.75 13.16
C CYS A 79 15.41 -9.56 12.17
N ILE A 80 15.29 -9.28 10.86
CA ILE A 80 16.06 -9.96 9.83
C ILE A 80 17.51 -9.46 9.76
N HIS A 81 17.78 -8.19 10.09
CA HIS A 81 19.12 -7.60 10.00
C HIS A 81 20.19 -8.41 10.73
N THR A 82 19.94 -8.82 11.95
CA THR A 82 20.91 -9.55 12.77
C THR A 82 21.23 -10.92 12.20
N THR A 83 20.21 -11.65 11.74
CA THR A 83 20.44 -12.97 11.13
C THR A 83 21.06 -12.88 9.74
N ALA A 84 20.72 -11.85 8.97
CA ALA A 84 21.33 -11.59 7.66
C ALA A 84 22.84 -11.33 7.81
N ALA A 85 23.22 -10.47 8.75
CA ALA A 85 24.61 -10.12 9.03
C ALA A 85 25.43 -11.32 9.51
N SER A 86 24.88 -12.18 10.38
CA SER A 86 25.59 -13.31 10.96
C SER A 86 25.88 -14.45 9.96
N HIS A 87 25.13 -14.54 8.86
CA HIS A 87 25.22 -15.63 7.90
C HIS A 87 25.63 -15.19 6.48
N ASN A 88 25.90 -13.91 6.26
CA ASN A 88 26.27 -13.36 4.94
C ASN A 88 25.29 -13.78 3.83
N ARG A 89 23.98 -13.60 4.08
CA ARG A 89 22.91 -14.04 3.17
C ARG A 89 22.18 -12.86 2.55
N VAL A 90 21.47 -13.16 1.47
CA VAL A 90 20.46 -12.27 0.91
C VAL A 90 19.10 -12.62 1.55
N PHE A 91 18.42 -11.63 2.07
CA PHE A 91 17.07 -11.77 2.59
C PHE A 91 16.08 -10.90 1.81
N ILE A 92 14.95 -11.48 1.50
CA ILE A 92 13.80 -10.76 0.93
C ILE A 92 12.71 -10.71 1.98
N VAL A 93 12.22 -9.51 2.30
CA VAL A 93 11.03 -9.29 3.14
C VAL A 93 9.90 -8.83 2.22
N GLU A 94 8.86 -9.67 2.06
CA GLU A 94 7.71 -9.32 1.26
C GLU A 94 6.73 -8.48 2.07
N VAL A 95 6.41 -7.30 1.56
CA VAL A 95 5.56 -6.31 2.22
C VAL A 95 4.24 -6.18 1.48
N MET A 96 3.13 -6.12 2.20
CA MET A 96 1.81 -5.88 1.65
C MET A 96 1.72 -4.49 1.01
N GLY A 97 0.65 -4.20 0.30
CA GLY A 97 0.37 -2.94 -0.37
C GLY A 97 -0.49 -3.09 -1.62
N HIS A 98 -0.91 -4.33 -1.91
CA HIS A 98 -1.74 -4.68 -3.06
C HIS A 98 -1.13 -4.21 -4.39
N LYS A 99 -1.60 -3.08 -4.94
CA LYS A 99 -1.18 -2.54 -6.25
C LYS A 99 -0.22 -1.37 -6.15
N VAL A 100 0.14 -0.95 -4.95
CA VAL A 100 0.97 0.23 -4.71
C VAL A 100 2.12 -0.07 -3.76
N GLY A 101 3.20 0.67 -3.89
CA GLY A 101 4.44 0.44 -3.15
C GLY A 101 4.60 1.29 -1.88
N TRP A 102 3.60 2.05 -1.44
CA TRP A 102 3.75 2.97 -0.31
C TRP A 102 4.26 2.30 0.95
N LEU A 103 3.64 1.17 1.35
CA LEU A 103 4.03 0.46 2.57
C LEU A 103 5.45 -0.08 2.49
N THR A 104 5.79 -0.67 1.34
CA THR A 104 7.13 -1.22 1.08
C THR A 104 8.20 -0.14 1.05
N LEU A 105 7.91 1.02 0.41
CA LEU A 105 8.83 2.14 0.36
C LEU A 105 9.16 2.67 1.76
N TYR A 106 8.13 2.94 2.55
CA TYR A 106 8.33 3.49 3.90
C TYR A 106 8.99 2.48 4.85
N ALA A 107 8.54 1.23 4.86
CA ALA A 107 9.13 0.19 5.70
C ALA A 107 10.56 -0.15 5.26
N GLY A 108 10.83 -0.21 3.95
CA GLY A 108 12.16 -0.48 3.41
C GLY A 108 13.16 0.62 3.75
N VAL A 109 12.78 1.90 3.61
CA VAL A 109 13.65 3.03 4.00
C VAL A 109 13.85 3.05 5.51
N ALA A 110 12.78 2.89 6.31
CA ALA A 110 12.86 2.92 7.76
C ALA A 110 13.67 1.75 8.34
N GLY A 111 13.52 0.55 7.79
CA GLY A 111 14.23 -0.66 8.20
C GLY A 111 15.61 -0.80 7.56
N GLY A 112 16.08 0.17 6.75
CA GLY A 112 17.40 0.14 6.14
C GLY A 112 17.59 -0.96 5.10
N ALA A 113 16.56 -1.27 4.31
CA ALA A 113 16.69 -2.18 3.17
C ALA A 113 17.65 -1.60 2.12
N ASP A 114 18.45 -2.47 1.53
CA ASP A 114 19.44 -2.12 0.51
C ASP A 114 18.85 -2.01 -0.89
N ILE A 115 17.78 -2.77 -1.12
CA ILE A 115 17.03 -2.80 -2.37
C ILE A 115 15.54 -2.75 -2.04
N ILE A 116 14.80 -1.91 -2.74
CA ILE A 116 13.34 -1.77 -2.57
C ILE A 116 12.68 -1.95 -3.94
N LEU A 117 11.81 -2.96 -4.08
CA LEU A 117 11.11 -3.24 -5.34
C LEU A 117 9.63 -2.90 -5.21
N LEU A 118 9.17 -2.00 -6.08
CA LEU A 118 7.82 -1.43 -6.06
C LEU A 118 7.05 -1.76 -7.34
N PRO A 119 5.71 -1.83 -7.28
CA PRO A 119 4.89 -2.01 -8.49
C PRO A 119 5.06 -0.88 -9.51
N GLU A 120 5.30 0.34 -9.02
CA GLU A 120 5.40 1.56 -9.84
C GLU A 120 6.75 1.70 -10.56
N ILE A 121 7.77 0.95 -10.12
CA ILE A 121 9.11 0.92 -10.72
C ILE A 121 9.39 -0.51 -11.15
N PRO A 122 9.06 -0.91 -12.39
CA PRO A 122 9.32 -2.26 -12.86
C PRO A 122 10.80 -2.61 -12.79
N TYR A 123 11.11 -3.69 -12.06
CA TYR A 123 12.49 -4.08 -11.82
C TYR A 123 13.10 -4.90 -12.98
N ASP A 124 14.39 -4.74 -13.13
CA ASP A 124 15.25 -5.58 -13.93
C ASP A 124 16.06 -6.48 -12.98
N ILE A 125 15.93 -7.79 -13.13
CA ILE A 125 16.60 -8.73 -12.23
C ILE A 125 18.14 -8.63 -12.32
N ASP A 126 18.68 -8.27 -13.49
CA ASP A 126 20.13 -8.08 -13.65
C ASP A 126 20.61 -6.86 -12.86
N LYS A 127 19.81 -5.79 -12.78
CA LYS A 127 20.12 -4.61 -11.94
C LYS A 127 20.05 -4.93 -10.44
N VAL A 128 19.12 -5.79 -10.04
CA VAL A 128 19.04 -6.30 -8.64
C VAL A 128 20.32 -7.09 -8.32
N VAL A 129 20.74 -7.98 -9.20
CA VAL A 129 21.99 -8.78 -9.09
C VAL A 129 23.23 -7.87 -9.05
N ASP A 130 23.30 -6.87 -9.93
CA ASP A 130 24.38 -5.88 -9.94
C ASP A 130 24.49 -5.13 -8.60
N ALA A 131 23.36 -4.75 -8.00
CA ALA A 131 23.34 -4.10 -6.70
C ALA A 131 23.85 -5.01 -5.59
N ILE A 132 23.49 -6.30 -5.59
CA ILE A 132 24.00 -7.31 -4.64
C ILE A 132 25.52 -7.48 -4.81
N HIS A 133 26.01 -7.66 -6.05
CA HIS A 133 27.44 -7.81 -6.34
C HIS A 133 28.24 -6.58 -5.91
N LYS A 134 27.74 -5.38 -6.19
CA LYS A 134 28.36 -4.12 -5.76
C LYS A 134 28.53 -4.10 -4.25
N ARG A 135 27.47 -4.41 -3.48
CA ARG A 135 27.54 -4.46 -2.02
C ARG A 135 28.58 -5.47 -1.50
N THR A 136 28.61 -6.66 -2.08
CA THR A 136 29.60 -7.68 -1.72
C THR A 136 31.02 -7.17 -2.00
N LYS A 137 31.24 -6.53 -3.14
CA LYS A 137 32.53 -5.91 -3.51
C LYS A 137 32.94 -4.79 -2.55
N ASP A 138 31.97 -4.03 -2.06
CA ASP A 138 32.17 -2.95 -1.08
C ASP A 138 32.34 -3.49 0.36
N GLY A 139 32.50 -4.82 0.54
CA GLY A 139 32.73 -5.47 1.83
C GLY A 139 31.49 -5.67 2.69
N LYS A 140 30.28 -5.49 2.11
CA LYS A 140 29.01 -5.77 2.79
C LYS A 140 28.65 -7.23 2.61
N GLY A 141 28.66 -8.01 3.69
CA GLY A 141 28.47 -9.45 3.65
C GLY A 141 27.01 -9.90 3.42
N PHE A 142 26.02 -9.03 3.61
CA PHE A 142 24.61 -9.36 3.45
C PHE A 142 23.84 -8.28 2.68
N THR A 143 22.66 -8.64 2.18
CA THR A 143 21.75 -7.72 1.49
C THR A 143 20.31 -7.98 1.93
N ILE A 144 19.56 -6.93 2.21
CA ILE A 144 18.14 -6.99 2.53
C ILE A 144 17.34 -6.31 1.42
N LEU A 145 16.39 -7.06 0.87
CA LEU A 145 15.42 -6.55 -0.10
C LEU A 145 14.05 -6.39 0.58
N ALA A 146 13.46 -5.22 0.49
CA ALA A 146 12.03 -5.02 0.76
C ALA A 146 11.29 -5.10 -0.59
N VAL A 147 10.40 -6.07 -0.73
CA VAL A 147 9.69 -6.35 -1.99
C VAL A 147 8.21 -6.19 -1.78
N ALA A 148 7.56 -5.31 -2.54
CA ALA A 148 6.12 -5.21 -2.54
C ALA A 148 5.48 -6.49 -3.11
N GLU A 149 4.39 -6.96 -2.52
CA GLU A 149 3.65 -8.14 -3.03
C GLU A 149 3.18 -7.97 -4.48
N GLY A 150 3.04 -6.71 -4.92
CA GLY A 150 2.67 -6.33 -6.28
C GLY A 150 3.85 -5.96 -7.17
N ALA A 151 5.10 -6.16 -6.75
CA ALA A 151 6.27 -5.85 -7.59
C ALA A 151 6.22 -6.59 -8.92
N ILE A 152 6.64 -5.91 -9.99
CA ILE A 152 6.55 -6.42 -11.36
C ILE A 152 7.90 -6.25 -12.06
N SER A 153 8.32 -7.25 -12.84
CA SER A 153 9.51 -7.14 -13.67
C SER A 153 9.26 -6.25 -14.91
N LYS A 154 10.34 -5.75 -15.53
CA LYS A 154 10.25 -5.00 -16.81
C LYS A 154 9.58 -5.81 -17.91
N ASP A 155 9.86 -7.12 -17.98
CA ASP A 155 9.25 -7.99 -18.98
C ASP A 155 7.75 -8.15 -18.72
N ASP A 156 7.36 -8.34 -17.47
CA ASP A 156 5.95 -8.51 -17.11
C ASP A 156 5.14 -7.22 -17.25
N ALA A 157 5.77 -6.06 -17.09
CA ALA A 157 5.13 -4.77 -17.29
C ALA A 157 4.73 -4.52 -18.76
N GLN A 158 5.32 -5.25 -19.72
CA GLN A 158 4.96 -5.18 -21.13
C GLN A 158 3.74 -6.05 -21.48
N LEU A 159 3.33 -6.94 -20.59
CA LEU A 159 2.19 -7.84 -20.81
C LEU A 159 0.87 -7.07 -20.72
N THR A 160 -0.11 -7.50 -21.52
CA THR A 160 -1.49 -7.03 -21.32
C THR A 160 -2.03 -7.53 -19.97
N LYS A 161 -3.02 -6.83 -19.40
CA LYS A 161 -3.68 -7.24 -18.15
C LYS A 161 -4.12 -8.71 -18.16
N LYS A 162 -4.62 -9.20 -19.30
CA LYS A 162 -5.09 -10.59 -19.46
C LYS A 162 -3.92 -11.58 -19.40
N GLN A 163 -2.83 -11.28 -20.12
CA GLN A 163 -1.61 -12.09 -20.12
C GLN A 163 -0.95 -12.14 -18.75
N TYR A 164 -0.79 -10.98 -18.10
CA TYR A 164 -0.23 -10.91 -16.76
C TYR A 164 -1.08 -11.69 -15.73
N LYS A 165 -2.41 -11.54 -15.77
CA LYS A 165 -3.31 -12.31 -14.91
C LYS A 165 -3.20 -13.82 -15.13
N ALA A 166 -3.07 -14.26 -16.39
CA ALA A 166 -2.85 -15.66 -16.72
C ALA A 166 -1.49 -16.17 -16.21
N LYS A 167 -0.42 -15.38 -16.39
CA LYS A 167 0.92 -15.69 -15.85
C LYS A 167 0.89 -15.84 -14.32
N VAL A 168 0.27 -14.90 -13.61
CA VAL A 168 0.15 -14.95 -12.14
C VAL A 168 -0.65 -16.18 -11.70
N ALA A 169 -1.74 -16.53 -12.40
CA ALA A 169 -2.56 -17.72 -12.08
C ALA A 169 -1.81 -19.04 -12.31
N SER A 170 -0.85 -19.08 -13.24
CA SER A 170 0.01 -20.23 -13.53
C SER A 170 1.36 -20.20 -12.81
N ARG A 171 1.60 -19.19 -11.96
CA ARG A 171 2.86 -19.04 -11.24
C ARG A 171 3.14 -20.26 -10.37
N ARG A 172 4.36 -20.81 -10.51
CA ARG A 172 4.84 -21.93 -9.71
C ARG A 172 5.08 -21.56 -8.25
N TYR A 173 5.40 -20.29 -8.03
CA TYR A 173 5.80 -19.75 -6.73
C TYR A 173 4.60 -19.20 -5.93
N PRO A 174 4.63 -19.27 -4.60
CA PRO A 174 3.58 -18.71 -3.74
C PRO A 174 3.39 -17.20 -3.91
N SER A 175 4.49 -16.47 -4.20
CA SER A 175 4.49 -15.04 -4.42
C SER A 175 5.64 -14.61 -5.33
N VAL A 176 5.68 -13.32 -5.69
CA VAL A 176 6.74 -12.71 -6.50
C VAL A 176 8.11 -12.79 -5.81
N SER A 177 8.14 -12.70 -4.49
CA SER A 177 9.38 -12.73 -3.71
C SER A 177 10.11 -14.06 -3.83
N TYR A 178 9.41 -15.18 -3.91
CA TYR A 178 10.01 -16.49 -4.13
C TYR A 178 10.54 -16.64 -5.56
N GLU A 179 9.87 -16.07 -6.55
CA GLU A 179 10.35 -16.03 -7.94
C GLU A 179 11.65 -15.21 -8.05
N ILE A 180 11.68 -14.03 -7.40
CA ILE A 180 12.88 -13.18 -7.33
C ILE A 180 14.03 -13.91 -6.61
N ALA A 181 13.72 -14.59 -5.50
CA ALA A 181 14.73 -15.35 -4.74
C ALA A 181 15.41 -16.41 -5.58
N ASP A 182 14.63 -17.17 -6.35
CA ASP A 182 15.13 -18.22 -7.23
C ASP A 182 16.02 -17.63 -8.33
N GLN A 183 15.58 -16.55 -8.98
CA GLN A 183 16.35 -15.84 -10.00
C GLN A 183 17.67 -15.27 -9.47
N ILE A 184 17.68 -14.70 -8.26
CA ILE A 184 18.92 -14.21 -7.62
C ILE A 184 19.85 -15.37 -7.33
N GLN A 185 19.33 -16.46 -6.76
CA GLN A 185 20.14 -17.65 -6.44
C GLN A 185 20.77 -18.26 -7.69
N GLU A 186 20.03 -18.37 -8.78
CA GLU A 186 20.55 -18.87 -10.06
C GLU A 186 21.66 -17.98 -10.64
N LYS A 187 21.50 -16.65 -10.56
CA LYS A 187 22.46 -15.69 -11.16
C LYS A 187 23.69 -15.41 -10.28
N CYS A 188 23.51 -15.35 -8.97
CA CYS A 188 24.59 -14.97 -8.02
C CYS A 188 25.23 -16.18 -7.34
N GLY A 189 24.59 -17.35 -7.31
CA GLY A 189 25.02 -18.49 -6.52
C GLY A 189 24.98 -18.28 -5.01
N VAL A 190 24.28 -17.24 -4.51
CA VAL A 190 24.17 -16.91 -3.09
C VAL A 190 22.90 -17.52 -2.49
N GLU A 191 22.95 -17.84 -1.20
CA GLU A 191 21.77 -18.33 -0.49
C GLU A 191 20.78 -17.17 -0.25
N VAL A 192 19.55 -17.33 -0.73
CA VAL A 192 18.47 -16.36 -0.56
C VAL A 192 17.39 -16.92 0.37
N ARG A 193 16.94 -16.13 1.31
CA ARG A 193 15.82 -16.45 2.22
C ARG A 193 14.71 -15.45 2.05
N VAL A 194 13.46 -15.93 2.13
CA VAL A 194 12.25 -15.10 2.01
C VAL A 194 11.50 -15.12 3.34
N ALA A 195 11.18 -13.94 3.84
CA ALA A 195 10.30 -13.73 4.96
C ALA A 195 9.01 -13.03 4.48
N VAL A 196 7.86 -13.63 4.75
CA VAL A 196 6.56 -13.09 4.38
C VAL A 196 5.74 -12.86 5.64
N PRO A 197 5.80 -11.67 6.27
CA PRO A 197 4.99 -11.35 7.44
C PRO A 197 3.48 -11.42 7.15
N GLY A 198 3.06 -11.19 5.91
CA GLY A 198 1.68 -11.37 5.47
C GLY A 198 0.69 -10.59 6.34
N HIS A 199 -0.38 -11.25 6.77
CA HIS A 199 -1.47 -10.64 7.52
C HIS A 199 -1.09 -10.13 8.92
N THR A 200 0.09 -10.44 9.46
CA THR A 200 0.57 -9.84 10.72
C THR A 200 0.70 -8.31 10.58
N GLN A 201 0.96 -7.80 9.37
CA GLN A 201 0.99 -6.37 9.07
C GLN A 201 -0.37 -5.67 9.26
N ARG A 202 -1.46 -6.43 9.37
CA ARG A 202 -2.83 -5.94 9.65
C ARG A 202 -3.20 -6.05 11.13
N GLY A 203 -2.33 -6.63 11.95
CA GLY A 203 -2.56 -6.95 13.36
C GLY A 203 -1.98 -5.93 14.32
N GLY A 204 -1.94 -6.32 15.58
CA GLY A 204 -1.35 -5.53 16.66
C GLY A 204 -2.18 -4.33 17.11
N SER A 205 -1.59 -3.51 17.97
CA SER A 205 -2.20 -2.27 18.45
C SER A 205 -1.90 -1.11 17.52
N PRO A 206 -2.87 -0.21 17.25
CA PRO A 206 -2.61 0.98 16.46
C PRO A 206 -1.54 1.85 17.11
N CYS A 207 -0.62 2.37 16.31
CA CYS A 207 0.39 3.32 16.79
C CYS A 207 -0.25 4.67 17.20
N PRO A 208 0.45 5.49 18.01
CA PRO A 208 -0.08 6.79 18.45
C PRO A 208 -0.51 7.70 17.30
N TYR A 209 0.23 7.68 16.19
CA TYR A 209 -0.10 8.48 15.02
C TYR A 209 -1.49 8.13 14.46
N ASP A 210 -1.76 6.85 14.22
CA ASP A 210 -3.06 6.40 13.69
C ASP A 210 -4.21 6.69 14.66
N ARG A 211 -3.99 6.59 15.98
CA ARG A 211 -5.02 6.92 16.99
C ARG A 211 -5.39 8.41 16.92
N VAL A 212 -4.39 9.30 16.82
CA VAL A 212 -4.62 10.75 16.68
C VAL A 212 -5.29 11.05 15.34
N LEU A 213 -4.84 10.43 14.24
CA LEU A 213 -5.43 10.59 12.91
C LEU A 213 -6.91 10.17 12.91
N CYS A 214 -7.24 9.01 13.49
CA CYS A 214 -8.64 8.56 13.60
C CYS A 214 -9.50 9.55 14.40
N THR A 215 -8.99 10.07 15.51
CA THR A 215 -9.71 11.08 16.31
C THR A 215 -10.00 12.34 15.49
N ARG A 216 -9.01 12.82 14.74
CA ARG A 216 -9.16 14.01 13.88
C ARG A 216 -10.16 13.78 12.76
N LEU A 217 -10.05 12.64 12.05
CA LEU A 217 -10.95 12.32 10.94
C LEU A 217 -12.38 12.07 11.44
N GLY A 218 -12.56 11.38 12.58
CA GLY A 218 -13.87 11.15 13.17
C GLY A 218 -14.56 12.44 13.63
N SER A 219 -13.81 13.32 14.31
CA SER A 219 -14.30 14.65 14.69
C SER A 219 -14.72 15.49 13.48
N ALA A 220 -13.87 15.49 12.42
CA ALA A 220 -14.17 16.23 11.19
C ALA A 220 -15.36 15.63 10.43
N ALA A 221 -15.57 14.30 10.49
CA ALA A 221 -16.73 13.65 9.90
C ALA A 221 -18.03 14.07 10.62
N ALA A 222 -18.02 14.10 11.94
CA ALA A 222 -19.17 14.59 12.72
C ALA A 222 -19.47 16.07 12.40
N GLN A 223 -18.45 16.91 12.33
CA GLN A 223 -18.61 18.33 11.98
C GLN A 223 -19.15 18.50 10.55
N ALA A 224 -18.68 17.70 9.58
CA ALA A 224 -19.19 17.75 8.21
C ALA A 224 -20.68 17.40 8.14
N ILE A 225 -21.14 16.44 8.95
CA ILE A 225 -22.57 16.11 9.07
C ILE A 225 -23.35 17.31 9.61
N MET A 226 -22.87 17.95 10.68
CA MET A 226 -23.52 19.13 11.28
C MET A 226 -23.55 20.32 10.32
N ASP A 227 -22.51 20.50 9.53
CA ASP A 227 -22.39 21.55 8.51
C ASP A 227 -23.20 21.24 7.22
N GLY A 228 -23.85 20.09 7.12
CA GLY A 228 -24.55 19.67 5.92
C GLY A 228 -23.64 19.38 4.71
N LYS A 229 -22.40 18.98 4.94
CA LYS A 229 -21.42 18.62 3.89
C LYS A 229 -21.49 17.14 3.60
N PHE A 230 -21.89 16.77 2.38
CA PHE A 230 -22.16 15.40 1.98
C PHE A 230 -21.49 15.04 0.66
N GLY A 231 -21.49 13.73 0.33
CA GLY A 231 -20.91 13.24 -0.90
C GLY A 231 -19.41 13.42 -0.96
N CYS A 232 -18.75 13.41 0.19
CA CYS A 232 -17.32 13.62 0.31
C CYS A 232 -16.62 12.54 1.14
N MET A 233 -15.33 12.41 0.91
CA MET A 233 -14.40 11.72 1.79
C MET A 233 -13.78 12.75 2.75
N ILE A 234 -13.70 12.41 4.03
CA ILE A 234 -12.98 13.21 5.01
C ILE A 234 -11.49 12.86 4.90
N ALA A 235 -10.74 13.72 4.25
CA ALA A 235 -9.33 13.52 3.93
C ALA A 235 -8.39 14.28 4.89
N MET A 236 -7.15 13.84 4.97
CA MET A 236 -6.03 14.58 5.55
C MET A 236 -5.17 15.15 4.42
N ILE A 237 -5.07 16.48 4.32
CA ILE A 237 -4.28 17.17 3.29
C ILE A 237 -3.49 18.30 3.93
N ASN A 238 -2.16 18.26 3.81
CA ASN A 238 -1.26 19.22 4.42
C ASN A 238 -1.53 19.41 5.93
N ASN A 239 -1.68 18.28 6.63
CA ASN A 239 -1.99 18.22 8.06
C ASN A 239 -3.29 18.93 8.48
N LYS A 240 -4.25 19.08 7.55
CA LYS A 240 -5.59 19.62 7.81
C LYS A 240 -6.65 18.65 7.30
N THR A 241 -7.75 18.54 8.04
CA THR A 241 -8.91 17.77 7.57
C THR A 241 -9.67 18.56 6.51
N LYS A 242 -10.05 17.89 5.42
CA LYS A 242 -10.80 18.46 4.30
C LYS A 242 -11.87 17.50 3.81
N CYS A 243 -12.98 18.05 3.29
CA CYS A 243 -13.94 17.29 2.52
C CYS A 243 -13.50 17.24 1.05
N VAL A 244 -13.24 16.06 0.51
CA VAL A 244 -12.91 15.82 -0.91
C VAL A 244 -14.12 15.16 -1.55
N PRO A 245 -14.69 15.70 -2.64
CA PRO A 245 -15.83 15.10 -3.32
C PRO A 245 -15.58 13.64 -3.69
N LEU A 246 -16.52 12.74 -3.41
CA LEU A 246 -16.37 11.30 -3.73
C LEU A 246 -16.16 11.05 -5.21
N GLY A 247 -16.71 11.88 -6.10
CA GLY A 247 -16.48 11.79 -7.54
C GLY A 247 -15.03 12.07 -7.96
N GLU A 248 -14.25 12.75 -7.13
CA GLU A 248 -12.82 12.98 -7.37
C GLU A 248 -11.96 11.82 -6.85
N VAL A 249 -12.48 11.00 -5.93
CA VAL A 249 -11.78 9.89 -5.29
C VAL A 249 -12.07 8.56 -5.98
N ALA A 250 -13.33 8.29 -6.26
CA ALA A 250 -13.79 7.01 -6.80
C ALA A 250 -13.10 6.65 -8.13
N GLY A 251 -12.69 5.40 -8.25
CA GLY A 251 -12.02 4.86 -9.45
C GLY A 251 -10.57 5.31 -9.63
N LYS A 252 -9.99 6.08 -8.71
CA LYS A 252 -8.61 6.54 -8.77
C LYS A 252 -7.75 5.85 -7.72
N LEU A 253 -6.51 5.59 -8.09
CA LEU A 253 -5.50 4.97 -7.23
C LEU A 253 -4.39 5.98 -6.94
N LYS A 254 -3.99 6.12 -5.68
CA LYS A 254 -2.83 6.92 -5.28
C LYS A 254 -1.59 6.02 -5.32
N THR A 255 -0.82 6.14 -6.38
CA THR A 255 0.43 5.39 -6.60
C THR A 255 1.64 6.18 -6.09
N VAL A 256 2.75 5.49 -5.84
CA VAL A 256 4.05 6.12 -5.59
C VAL A 256 4.52 6.75 -6.91
N ASP A 257 4.87 8.02 -6.86
CA ASP A 257 5.52 8.69 -7.99
C ASP A 257 7.01 8.26 -8.06
N PRO A 258 7.45 7.60 -9.14
CA PRO A 258 8.85 7.19 -9.30
C PRO A 258 9.85 8.35 -9.25
N ASP A 259 9.40 9.56 -9.57
CA ASP A 259 10.21 10.78 -9.54
C ASP A 259 10.08 11.56 -8.23
N SER A 260 9.35 11.03 -7.25
CA SER A 260 9.17 11.67 -5.94
C SER A 260 10.49 11.92 -5.23
N GLN A 261 10.51 12.99 -4.42
CA GLN A 261 11.67 13.36 -3.63
C GLN A 261 12.15 12.19 -2.74
N MET A 262 11.24 11.42 -2.16
CA MET A 262 11.58 10.29 -1.29
C MET A 262 12.32 9.17 -2.05
N ILE A 263 11.92 8.86 -3.28
CA ILE A 263 12.65 7.90 -4.14
C ILE A 263 14.06 8.44 -4.46
N GLN A 264 14.16 9.72 -4.81
CA GLN A 264 15.45 10.35 -5.11
C GLN A 264 16.37 10.39 -3.90
N GLU A 265 15.84 10.67 -2.71
CA GLU A 265 16.59 10.63 -1.45
C GLU A 265 17.08 9.22 -1.11
N ALA A 266 16.22 8.21 -1.26
CA ALA A 266 16.58 6.82 -1.07
C ALA A 266 17.71 6.39 -2.05
N LYS A 267 17.62 6.76 -3.32
CA LYS A 267 18.69 6.51 -4.30
C LYS A 267 20.01 7.18 -3.93
N ARG A 268 19.98 8.42 -3.41
CA ARG A 268 21.19 9.16 -2.98
C ARG A 268 21.94 8.47 -1.85
N ILE A 269 21.27 7.80 -0.94
CA ILE A 269 21.90 7.04 0.14
C ILE A 269 22.28 5.61 -0.27
N GLY A 270 22.09 5.26 -1.55
CA GLY A 270 22.55 4.01 -2.14
C GLY A 270 21.51 2.89 -2.19
N ILE A 271 20.24 3.14 -1.89
CA ILE A 271 19.16 2.16 -2.06
C ILE A 271 18.89 1.96 -3.55
N SER A 272 18.89 0.71 -4.01
CA SER A 272 18.53 0.35 -5.38
C SER A 272 17.04 0.06 -5.50
N PHE A 273 16.43 0.47 -6.62
CA PHE A 273 15.05 0.11 -6.97
C PHE A 273 14.99 -0.92 -8.11
N GLY A 274 16.15 -1.46 -8.54
CA GLY A 274 16.23 -2.43 -9.62
C GLY A 274 15.95 -1.84 -11.02
N ASP A 275 16.05 -0.53 -11.21
CA ASP A 275 15.73 0.23 -12.42
C ASP A 275 16.95 0.60 -13.30
#